data_be277e9bb32485e316f5099b9f9eaa11
#
_entry.id   be277e9bb32485e316f5099b9f9eaa11
#
_cell.length_a   1.000
_cell.length_b   1.000
_cell.length_c   1.000
_cell.angle_alpha   90.00
_cell.angle_beta   90.00
_cell.angle_gamma   90.00
#
_symmetry.space_group_name_H-M   'P 1'
#
loop_
_entity.id
_entity.type
_entity.pdbx_description
1 polymer ?
#
loop_
_entity_poly.entity_id
_entity_poly.type
_entity_poly.pdbx_seq_one_letter_code
_entity_poly.pdbx_strand_id
1 'polypeptide(L)'
;MEQNFTLDQIQEVVTAAWAEGKDIPIWAFYAAMGTGKTTFIHALCTMLGVEDAVSSPTFALVNEYQYEGGSLFHMDWYRLGSLEEAIRAGIDEHLHSGDTCLIEWPENVPDLLAGPVFEIRLSRIDEKTRHIYSRVKS
;
A
#
# COMPACT_ATOMS: atom_id res chain seq x y z
N MET A 1 -3.32 2.16 14.75
CA MET A 1 -1.96 1.93 15.31
C MET A 1 -1.11 3.16 15.12
N GLU A 2 -0.29 3.48 16.08
CA GLU A 2 0.67 4.59 15.95
C GLU A 2 1.92 4.28 16.75
N GLN A 3 3.08 4.31 16.10
CA GLN A 3 4.36 4.06 16.78
C GLN A 3 5.55 4.48 15.91
N ASN A 4 6.69 4.67 16.56
CA ASN A 4 7.96 4.79 15.88
C ASN A 4 8.58 3.39 15.76
N PHE A 5 9.36 3.16 14.70
CA PHE A 5 10.02 1.89 14.49
C PHE A 5 11.30 2.06 13.68
N THR A 6 12.20 1.10 13.83
CA THR A 6 13.43 0.99 13.05
C THR A 6 13.32 -0.17 12.08
N LEU A 7 14.26 -0.29 11.14
CA LEU A 7 14.22 -1.33 10.13
C LEU A 7 14.18 -2.75 10.72
N ASP A 8 14.90 -2.98 11.81
CA ASP A 8 14.89 -4.29 12.47
C ASP A 8 13.56 -4.64 13.13
N GLN A 9 12.66 -3.67 13.29
CA GLN A 9 11.33 -3.86 13.84
C GLN A 9 10.26 -4.00 12.76
N ILE A 10 10.64 -3.91 11.48
CA ILE A 10 9.65 -3.79 10.40
C ILE A 10 8.74 -5.01 10.28
N GLN A 11 9.23 -6.22 10.59
CA GLN A 11 8.40 -7.42 10.54
C GLN A 11 7.28 -7.37 11.57
N GLU A 12 7.56 -6.86 12.76
CA GLU A 12 6.55 -6.69 13.81
C GLU A 12 5.50 -5.68 13.38
N VAL A 13 5.95 -4.59 12.75
CA VAL A 13 5.08 -3.49 12.33
C VAL A 13 4.15 -3.93 11.20
N VAL A 14 4.67 -4.62 10.18
CA VAL A 14 3.82 -5.07 9.08
C VAL A 14 2.84 -6.16 9.52
N THR A 15 3.25 -7.01 10.47
CA THR A 15 2.36 -8.02 11.04
C THR A 15 1.20 -7.36 11.80
N ALA A 16 1.49 -6.33 12.59
CA ALA A 16 0.46 -5.57 13.30
C ALA A 16 -0.47 -4.83 12.34
N ALA A 17 0.07 -4.22 11.30
CA ALA A 17 -0.72 -3.53 10.28
C ALA A 17 -1.65 -4.50 9.55
N TRP A 18 -1.15 -5.67 9.19
CA TRP A 18 -1.96 -6.69 8.53
C TRP A 18 -3.10 -7.16 9.44
N ALA A 19 -2.81 -7.40 10.72
CA ALA A 19 -3.84 -7.80 11.68
C ALA A 19 -4.96 -6.75 11.79
N GLU A 20 -4.59 -5.47 11.70
CA GLU A 20 -5.56 -4.37 11.79
C GLU A 20 -6.37 -4.21 10.50
N GLY A 21 -5.73 -4.33 9.33
CA GLY A 21 -6.32 -3.94 8.05
C GLY A 21 -6.67 -5.07 7.08
N LYS A 22 -6.40 -6.33 7.44
CA LYS A 22 -6.57 -7.46 6.49
C LYS A 22 -7.98 -7.62 5.92
N ASP A 23 -8.99 -7.16 6.65
CA ASP A 23 -10.38 -7.26 6.20
C ASP A 23 -10.81 -6.08 5.34
N ILE A 24 -9.93 -5.09 5.16
CA ILE A 24 -10.16 -3.93 4.30
C ILE A 24 -9.35 -4.12 3.01
N PRO A 25 -9.99 -4.27 1.84
CA PRO A 25 -9.25 -4.53 0.60
C PRO A 25 -8.36 -3.37 0.14
N ILE A 26 -8.77 -2.14 0.39
CA ILE A 26 -8.07 -0.97 -0.14
C ILE A 26 -7.14 -0.41 0.93
N TRP A 27 -5.84 -0.44 0.64
CA TRP A 27 -4.79 0.10 1.51
C TRP A 27 -4.14 1.30 0.82
N ALA A 28 -4.23 2.46 1.44
CA ALA A 28 -3.69 3.71 0.89
C ALA A 28 -2.48 4.16 1.70
N PHE A 29 -1.33 4.29 1.03
CA PHE A 29 -0.06 4.66 1.65
C PHE A 29 0.25 6.14 1.38
N TYR A 30 0.22 6.94 2.42
CA TYR A 30 0.56 8.37 2.38
C TYR A 30 1.96 8.55 2.96
N ALA A 31 2.90 8.94 2.12
CA ALA A 31 4.28 9.13 2.55
C ALA A 31 5.04 9.90 1.49
N ALA A 32 5.92 10.81 1.92
CA ALA A 32 6.82 11.49 0.99
C ALA A 32 7.83 10.49 0.42
N MET A 33 8.48 10.85 -0.68
CA MET A 33 9.54 10.05 -1.26
C MET A 33 10.65 9.82 -0.23
N GLY A 34 11.22 8.60 -0.25
CA GLY A 34 12.33 8.27 0.63
C GLY A 34 11.95 7.95 2.06
N THR A 35 10.65 7.82 2.37
CA THR A 35 10.21 7.47 3.73
C THR A 35 10.13 5.96 3.99
N GLY A 36 10.37 5.13 2.97
CA GLY A 36 10.39 3.68 3.13
C GLY A 36 9.09 2.98 2.76
N LYS A 37 8.25 3.56 1.90
CA LYS A 37 7.05 2.91 1.40
C LYS A 37 7.36 1.56 0.76
N THR A 38 8.32 1.54 -0.14
CA THR A 38 8.71 0.32 -0.86
C THR A 38 9.23 -0.73 0.11
N THR A 39 10.04 -0.32 1.08
CA THR A 39 10.55 -1.23 2.11
C THR A 39 9.43 -1.82 2.94
N PHE A 40 8.44 -1.00 3.32
CA PHE A 40 7.29 -1.47 4.07
C PHE A 40 6.47 -2.47 3.26
N ILE A 41 6.16 -2.15 2.02
CA ILE A 41 5.38 -3.02 1.13
C ILE A 41 6.13 -4.32 0.87
N HIS A 42 7.44 -4.26 0.65
CA HIS A 42 8.27 -5.46 0.49
C HIS A 42 8.19 -6.36 1.73
N ALA A 43 8.33 -5.78 2.92
CA ALA A 43 8.25 -6.55 4.16
C ALA A 43 6.87 -7.16 4.37
N LEU A 44 5.81 -6.43 4.04
CA LEU A 44 4.44 -6.93 4.12
C LEU A 44 4.24 -8.11 3.17
N CYS A 45 4.70 -8.00 1.94
CA CYS A 45 4.58 -9.07 0.96
C CYS A 45 5.39 -10.31 1.37
N THR A 46 6.58 -10.10 1.92
CA THR A 46 7.40 -11.20 2.43
C THR A 46 6.67 -11.95 3.55
N MET A 47 6.06 -11.21 4.47
CA MET A 47 5.30 -11.80 5.58
C MET A 47 4.10 -12.59 5.06
N LEU A 48 3.46 -12.13 3.99
CA LEU A 48 2.32 -12.81 3.38
C LEU A 48 2.71 -14.00 2.51
N GLY A 49 4.00 -14.23 2.28
CA GLY A 49 4.47 -15.36 1.50
C GLY A 49 4.52 -15.12 0.00
N VAL A 50 4.56 -13.87 -0.44
CA VAL A 50 4.74 -13.55 -1.86
C VAL A 50 6.14 -13.98 -2.28
N GLU A 51 6.21 -14.83 -3.30
CA GLU A 51 7.48 -15.33 -3.84
C GLU A 51 8.02 -14.47 -4.97
N ASP A 52 7.16 -13.66 -5.59
CA ASP A 52 7.56 -12.77 -6.69
C ASP A 52 8.48 -11.66 -6.19
N ALA A 53 9.32 -11.15 -7.08
CA ALA A 53 10.14 -9.98 -6.76
C ALA A 53 9.22 -8.76 -6.58
N VAL A 54 9.31 -8.13 -5.41
CA VAL A 54 8.49 -6.96 -5.10
C VAL A 54 9.27 -5.69 -5.41
N SER A 55 8.70 -4.87 -6.28
CA SER A 55 9.27 -3.56 -6.64
C SER A 55 8.12 -2.60 -6.92
N SER A 56 8.41 -1.31 -6.86
CA SER A 56 7.39 -0.33 -7.23
C SER A 56 7.01 -0.49 -8.71
N PRO A 57 5.71 -0.44 -9.05
CA PRO A 57 5.30 -0.47 -10.45
C PRO A 57 5.86 0.72 -11.21
N THR A 58 6.42 0.47 -12.40
CA THR A 58 7.01 1.53 -13.21
C THR A 58 6.16 1.86 -14.43
N PHE A 59 6.10 0.95 -15.40
CA PHE A 59 5.40 1.22 -16.65
C PHE A 59 3.94 0.74 -16.64
N ALA A 60 3.67 -0.34 -15.92
CA ALA A 60 2.36 -0.97 -15.94
C ALA A 60 1.38 -0.38 -14.93
N LEU A 61 1.79 0.52 -14.05
CA LEU A 61 1.03 1.12 -12.95
C LEU A 61 0.55 0.12 -11.90
N VAL A 62 0.43 -1.15 -12.23
CA VAL A 62 -0.10 -2.20 -11.36
C VAL A 62 0.77 -3.45 -11.49
N ASN A 63 1.23 -3.96 -10.35
CA ASN A 63 1.82 -5.29 -10.27
C ASN A 63 0.85 -6.21 -9.53
N GLU A 64 0.72 -7.43 -10.03
CA GLU A 64 -0.08 -8.47 -9.37
C GLU A 64 0.86 -9.49 -8.73
N TYR A 65 0.64 -9.77 -7.45
CA TYR A 65 1.38 -10.79 -6.72
C TYR A 65 0.41 -11.85 -6.22
N GLN A 66 0.89 -13.08 -6.10
CA GLN A 66 0.12 -14.17 -5.53
C GLN A 66 0.63 -14.50 -4.14
N TYR A 67 -0.29 -14.74 -3.21
CA TYR A 67 0.02 -15.22 -1.88
C TYR A 67 -1.06 -16.23 -1.48
N GLU A 68 -0.91 -16.87 -0.32
CA GLU A 68 -1.84 -17.93 0.10
C GLU A 68 -3.30 -17.46 0.18
N GLY A 69 -3.52 -16.21 0.55
CA GLY A 69 -4.87 -15.63 0.64
C GLY A 69 -5.48 -15.20 -0.69
N GLY A 70 -4.75 -15.29 -1.81
CA GLY A 70 -5.25 -14.91 -3.12
C GLY A 70 -4.33 -13.98 -3.89
N SER A 71 -4.91 -13.04 -4.62
CA SER A 71 -4.16 -12.03 -5.37
C SER A 71 -4.02 -10.76 -4.57
N LEU A 72 -2.90 -10.07 -4.78
CA LEU A 72 -2.60 -8.78 -4.19
C LEU A 72 -2.11 -7.85 -5.30
N PHE A 73 -2.72 -6.68 -5.39
CA PHE A 73 -2.34 -5.69 -6.40
C PHE A 73 -1.56 -4.56 -5.75
N HIS A 74 -0.40 -4.22 -6.33
CA HIS A 74 0.44 -3.12 -5.90
C HIS A 74 0.41 -2.06 -6.99
N MET A 75 -0.08 -0.87 -6.67
CA MET A 75 -0.31 0.22 -7.61
C MET A 75 0.49 1.46 -7.22
N ASP A 76 0.99 2.17 -8.23
CA ASP A 76 1.64 3.46 -8.03
C ASP A 76 0.89 4.49 -8.89
N TRP A 77 0.20 5.42 -8.23
CA TRP A 77 -0.59 6.46 -8.90
C TRP A 77 0.19 7.76 -9.11
N TYR A 78 1.51 7.76 -8.88
CA TYR A 78 2.31 8.98 -8.98
C TYR A 78 2.12 9.70 -10.32
N ARG A 79 2.04 8.94 -11.41
CA ARG A 79 1.92 9.47 -12.76
C ARG A 79 0.49 9.62 -13.27
N LEU A 80 -0.50 9.23 -12.48
CA LEU A 80 -1.89 9.41 -12.87
C LEU A 80 -2.27 10.89 -12.76
N GLY A 81 -2.78 11.45 -13.85
CA GLY A 81 -3.17 12.85 -13.90
C GLY A 81 -4.65 13.11 -13.72
N SER A 82 -5.50 12.08 -13.83
CA SER A 82 -6.94 12.27 -13.75
C SER A 82 -7.67 10.96 -13.47
N LEU A 83 -8.93 11.10 -13.06
CA LEU A 83 -9.84 9.96 -12.89
C LEU A 83 -10.05 9.22 -14.21
N GLU A 84 -10.20 9.95 -15.31
CA GLU A 84 -10.40 9.35 -16.64
C GLU A 84 -9.22 8.48 -17.04
N GLU A 85 -8.00 8.94 -16.78
CA GLU A 85 -6.80 8.18 -17.09
C GLU A 85 -6.73 6.90 -16.28
N ALA A 86 -7.10 6.96 -15.00
CA ALA A 86 -7.15 5.79 -14.13
C ALA A 86 -8.16 4.76 -14.63
N ILE A 87 -9.34 5.21 -15.02
CA ILE A 87 -10.40 4.32 -15.54
C ILE A 87 -9.94 3.65 -16.84
N ARG A 88 -9.31 4.40 -17.73
CA ARG A 88 -8.78 3.84 -18.99
C ARG A 88 -7.69 2.80 -18.76
N ALA A 89 -6.93 2.96 -17.67
CA ALA A 89 -5.89 1.99 -17.30
C ALA A 89 -6.44 0.77 -16.56
N GLY A 90 -7.75 0.72 -16.27
CA GLY A 90 -8.38 -0.41 -15.60
C GLY A 90 -8.21 -0.42 -14.07
N ILE A 91 -7.76 0.69 -13.49
CA ILE A 91 -7.50 0.78 -12.05
C ILE A 91 -8.77 0.53 -11.24
N ASP A 92 -9.90 1.08 -11.67
CA ASP A 92 -11.16 0.93 -10.97
C ASP A 92 -11.63 -0.52 -10.89
N GLU A 93 -11.35 -1.30 -11.92
CA GLU A 93 -11.70 -2.73 -11.93
C GLU A 93 -10.94 -3.49 -10.85
N HIS A 94 -9.65 -3.21 -10.68
CA HIS A 94 -8.85 -3.82 -9.62
C HIS A 94 -9.37 -3.43 -8.24
N LEU A 95 -9.75 -2.16 -8.06
CA LEU A 95 -10.27 -1.67 -6.78
C LEU A 95 -11.60 -2.32 -6.40
N HIS A 96 -12.39 -2.75 -7.38
CA HIS A 96 -13.69 -3.40 -7.14
C HIS A 96 -13.60 -4.93 -7.14
N SER A 97 -12.40 -5.49 -7.33
CA SER A 97 -12.23 -6.94 -7.41
C SER A 97 -12.43 -7.68 -6.09
N GLY A 98 -12.30 -6.99 -4.97
CA GLY A 98 -12.31 -7.60 -3.64
C GLY A 98 -10.94 -8.07 -3.17
N ASP A 99 -9.95 -8.09 -4.04
CA ASP A 99 -8.58 -8.44 -3.68
C ASP A 99 -7.89 -7.26 -2.98
N THR A 100 -6.88 -7.56 -2.18
CA THR A 100 -6.12 -6.51 -1.50
C THR A 100 -5.36 -5.65 -2.50
N CYS A 101 -5.52 -4.34 -2.40
CA CYS A 101 -4.85 -3.36 -3.24
C CYS A 101 -3.99 -2.45 -2.37
N LEU A 102 -2.69 -2.43 -2.63
CA LEU A 102 -1.73 -1.56 -1.96
C LEU A 102 -1.42 -0.40 -2.88
N ILE A 103 -1.80 0.81 -2.48
CA ILE A 103 -1.77 1.99 -3.35
C ILE A 103 -0.76 3.01 -2.84
N GLU A 104 0.23 3.34 -3.67
CA GLU A 104 1.15 4.45 -3.44
C GLU A 104 0.61 5.69 -4.16
N TRP A 105 0.79 6.85 -3.56
CA TRP A 105 0.32 8.15 -4.07
C TRP A 105 -1.21 8.20 -4.26
N PRO A 106 -1.99 7.75 -3.26
CA PRO A 106 -3.46 7.77 -3.39
C PRO A 106 -4.02 9.18 -3.51
N GLU A 107 -3.31 10.18 -3.01
CA GLU A 107 -3.72 11.58 -3.06
C GLU A 107 -3.80 12.16 -4.48
N ASN A 108 -3.18 11.47 -5.46
CA ASN A 108 -3.23 11.94 -6.84
C ASN A 108 -4.60 11.76 -7.50
N VAL A 109 -5.35 10.73 -7.08
CA VAL A 109 -6.71 10.50 -7.59
C VAL A 109 -7.61 10.06 -6.44
N PRO A 110 -7.89 10.97 -5.49
CA PRO A 110 -8.65 10.60 -4.29
C PRO A 110 -10.08 10.15 -4.59
N ASP A 111 -10.65 10.56 -5.72
CA ASP A 111 -12.01 10.17 -6.11
C ASP A 111 -12.16 8.67 -6.38
N LEU A 112 -11.05 7.95 -6.59
CA LEU A 112 -11.09 6.49 -6.72
C LEU A 112 -11.26 5.77 -5.39
N LEU A 113 -11.00 6.44 -4.27
CA LEU A 113 -11.05 5.86 -2.94
C LEU A 113 -12.45 5.99 -2.35
N ALA A 114 -13.36 5.15 -2.83
CA ALA A 114 -14.73 5.10 -2.32
C ALA A 114 -14.88 3.93 -1.33
N GLY A 115 -15.65 4.15 -0.26
CA GLY A 115 -15.89 3.13 0.74
C GLY A 115 -14.76 3.02 1.76
N PRO A 116 -14.70 1.91 2.52
CA PRO A 116 -13.68 1.74 3.54
C PRO A 116 -12.28 1.67 2.97
N VAL A 117 -11.36 2.39 3.59
CA VAL A 117 -9.95 2.42 3.20
C VAL A 117 -9.10 2.26 4.46
N PHE A 118 -8.10 1.38 4.40
CA PHE A 118 -7.10 1.29 5.45
C PHE A 118 -5.97 2.26 5.10
N GLU A 119 -5.90 3.37 5.84
CA GLU A 119 -4.87 4.38 5.61
C GLU A 119 -3.61 4.06 6.40
N ILE A 120 -2.48 4.14 5.75
CA ILE A 120 -1.17 4.07 6.37
C ILE A 120 -0.41 5.35 6.06
N ARG A 121 0.04 6.04 7.09
CA ARG A 121 0.87 7.23 6.96
C ARG A 121 2.24 6.94 7.52
N LEU A 122 3.25 7.07 6.68
CA LEU A 122 4.64 6.86 7.04
C LEU A 122 5.37 8.19 6.99
N SER A 123 6.16 8.47 8.01
CA SER A 123 7.00 9.65 8.03
C SER A 123 8.39 9.32 8.57
N ARG A 124 9.37 10.12 8.18
CA ARG A 124 10.74 9.96 8.62
C ARG A 124 10.98 10.79 9.88
N ILE A 125 11.45 10.14 10.94
CA ILE A 125 11.87 10.83 12.17
C ILE A 125 13.34 11.20 12.07
N ASP A 126 14.19 10.23 11.73
CA ASP A 126 15.62 10.42 11.51
C ASP A 126 16.12 9.36 10.55
N GLU A 127 17.44 9.23 10.35
CA GLU A 127 18.00 8.27 9.38
C GLU A 127 17.61 6.83 9.65
N LYS A 128 17.38 6.46 10.91
CA LYS A 128 17.12 5.08 11.31
C LYS A 128 15.68 4.83 11.73
N THR A 129 14.92 5.89 12.00
CA THR A 129 13.61 5.78 12.63
C THR A 129 12.51 6.32 11.72
N ARG A 130 11.43 5.58 11.63
CA ARG A 130 10.21 5.97 10.93
C ARG A 130 9.05 6.00 11.91
N HIS A 131 8.04 6.77 11.56
CA HIS A 131 6.78 6.81 12.29
C HIS A 131 5.69 6.24 11.41
N ILE A 132 4.85 5.38 11.98
CA ILE A 132 3.68 4.86 11.31
C ILE A 132 2.42 5.27 12.07
N TYR A 133 1.41 5.69 11.32
CA TYR A 133 0.05 5.89 11.80
C TYR A 133 -0.89 5.17 10.86
N SER A 134 -1.78 4.35 11.40
CA SER A 134 -2.77 3.63 10.58
C SER A 134 -4.16 3.75 11.17
N ARG A 135 -5.15 3.75 10.29
CA ARG A 135 -6.56 3.76 10.69
C ARG A 135 -7.44 3.23 9.57
N VAL A 136 -8.62 2.72 9.95
CA VAL A 136 -9.67 2.42 9.00
C VAL A 136 -10.51 3.68 8.83
N LYS A 137 -10.62 4.15 7.59
CA LYS A 137 -11.47 5.30 7.24
C LYS A 137 -12.69 4.77 6.49
N SER A 138 -13.85 5.05 7.04
CA SER A 138 -15.12 4.62 6.45
C SER A 138 -15.56 5.52 5.30
#